data_b79b5aa992697814638b43488bbd5cf0
#
_entry.id   b79b5aa992697814638b43488bbd5cf0
#
_cell.length_a   1.000
_cell.length_b   1.000
_cell.length_c   1.000
_cell.angle_alpha   90.00
_cell.angle_beta   90.00
_cell.angle_gamma   90.00
#
_symmetry.space_group_name_H-M   'P 1'
#
loop_
_entity.id
_entity.type
_entity.pdbx_description
1 polymer ?
#
loop_
_entity_poly.entity_id
_entity_poly.type
_entity_poly.pdbx_seq_one_letter_code
_entity_poly.pdbx_strand_id
1 'polypeptide(L)'
;MDDDGSGTIAMLEMAEAFQRAVKEGNGPRRSILFLHVTGEEIGLYGSRYYTENPIFPLENTVCNLNTDMIGRIAPDKVDTPNYIYLIGSDRLSQELHDVSAQIAKKYSDLEIDYTYNDPEDPNRFYFRSDHYNFAKKNIPVIFYFNGVHEDYHKISDTPDKIAYDLMSKRTKLIFHTAWEIANREKRITADKL
;
A
#
# COMPACT_ATOMS: atom_id res chain seq x y z
N MET A 1 6.89 11.11 11.42
CA MET A 1 6.59 9.73 11.90
C MET A 1 5.51 9.03 11.08
N ASP A 2 4.51 9.77 10.62
CA ASP A 2 3.56 9.18 9.67
C ASP A 2 4.29 8.91 8.34
N ASP A 3 5.08 9.84 7.93
CA ASP A 3 5.91 9.84 6.72
C ASP A 3 7.35 9.36 7.00
N ASP A 4 7.79 8.11 6.60
CA ASP A 4 6.89 6.97 6.43
C ASP A 4 7.14 5.92 7.53
N GLY A 5 7.12 6.34 8.78
CA GLY A 5 7.19 5.43 9.93
C GLY A 5 5.93 4.57 10.09
N SER A 6 4.75 5.11 9.73
CA SER A 6 3.49 4.36 9.84
C SER A 6 3.45 3.18 8.87
N GLY A 7 3.83 3.36 7.61
CA GLY A 7 3.90 2.28 6.64
C GLY A 7 5.00 1.26 7.00
N THR A 8 6.16 1.75 7.43
CA THR A 8 7.26 0.89 7.88
C THR A 8 6.83 -0.05 9.02
N ILE A 9 6.18 0.46 10.07
CA ILE A 9 5.72 -0.35 11.19
C ILE A 9 4.58 -1.28 10.77
N ALA A 10 3.63 -0.80 9.96
CA ALA A 10 2.56 -1.64 9.43
C ALA A 10 3.11 -2.86 8.67
N MET A 11 4.16 -2.68 7.87
CA MET A 11 4.81 -3.80 7.16
C MET A 11 5.47 -4.80 8.11
N LEU A 12 6.11 -4.35 9.19
CA LEU A 12 6.69 -5.25 10.20
C LEU A 12 5.62 -6.08 10.91
N GLU A 13 4.50 -5.47 11.31
CA GLU A 13 3.36 -6.17 11.91
C GLU A 13 2.74 -7.19 10.94
N MET A 14 2.59 -6.83 9.67
CA MET A 14 2.11 -7.77 8.65
C MET A 14 3.09 -8.93 8.44
N ALA A 15 4.40 -8.66 8.42
CA ALA A 15 5.43 -9.70 8.28
C ALA A 15 5.37 -10.69 9.44
N GLU A 16 5.20 -10.22 10.68
CA GLU A 16 5.00 -11.09 11.84
C GLU A 16 3.73 -11.94 11.71
N ALA A 17 2.61 -11.34 11.28
CA ALA A 17 1.35 -12.06 11.10
C ALA A 17 1.48 -13.17 10.03
N PHE A 18 2.10 -12.90 8.89
CA PHE A 18 2.38 -13.91 7.87
C PHE A 18 3.32 -15.01 8.38
N GLN A 19 4.36 -14.64 9.12
CA GLN A 19 5.29 -15.62 9.70
C GLN A 19 4.62 -16.52 10.74
N ARG A 20 3.68 -15.98 11.51
CA ARG A 20 2.86 -16.76 12.45
C ARG A 20 2.00 -17.77 11.70
N ALA A 21 1.30 -17.34 10.64
CA ALA A 21 0.51 -18.24 9.80
C ALA A 21 1.37 -19.37 9.19
N VAL A 22 2.59 -19.07 8.74
CA VAL A 22 3.53 -20.09 8.25
C VAL A 22 3.88 -21.11 9.32
N LYS A 23 4.21 -20.67 10.55
CA LYS A 23 4.52 -21.56 11.67
C LYS A 23 3.36 -22.46 12.06
N GLU A 24 2.13 -22.00 11.87
CA GLU A 24 0.89 -22.75 12.12
C GLU A 24 0.48 -23.66 10.94
N GLY A 25 1.27 -23.72 9.87
CA GLY A 25 0.99 -24.53 8.68
C GLY A 25 -0.01 -23.93 7.70
N ASN A 26 -0.38 -22.66 7.90
CA ASN A 26 -1.36 -21.93 7.08
C ASN A 26 -0.71 -20.80 6.28
N GLY A 27 0.54 -20.94 5.87
CA GLY A 27 1.27 -19.91 5.13
C GLY A 27 0.70 -19.61 3.74
N PRO A 28 1.06 -18.46 3.14
CA PRO A 28 0.61 -18.10 1.80
C PRO A 28 1.19 -19.05 0.74
N ARG A 29 0.45 -19.27 -0.34
CA ARG A 29 0.87 -20.12 -1.47
C ARG A 29 1.96 -19.48 -2.32
N ARG A 30 1.97 -18.13 -2.41
CA ARG A 30 3.02 -17.35 -3.07
C ARG A 30 3.90 -16.68 -2.04
N SER A 31 5.16 -16.51 -2.39
CA SER A 31 6.09 -15.73 -1.58
C SER A 31 5.65 -14.26 -1.50
N ILE A 32 5.88 -13.65 -0.35
CA ILE A 32 5.67 -12.21 -0.11
C ILE A 32 7.03 -11.62 0.19
N LEU A 33 7.38 -10.54 -0.50
CA LEU A 33 8.57 -9.76 -0.24
C LEU A 33 8.16 -8.49 0.52
N PHE A 34 8.63 -8.35 1.74
CA PHE A 34 8.55 -7.09 2.49
C PHE A 34 9.78 -6.27 2.13
N LEU A 35 9.56 -5.16 1.45
CA LEU A 35 10.62 -4.36 0.85
C LEU A 35 10.61 -2.95 1.44
N HIS A 36 11.54 -2.69 2.36
CA HIS A 36 11.83 -1.35 2.84
C HIS A 36 12.93 -0.75 1.96
N VAL A 37 12.67 0.40 1.38
CA VAL A 37 13.61 1.08 0.48
C VAL A 37 14.00 2.45 1.04
N THR A 38 15.09 3.00 0.54
CA THR A 38 15.62 4.29 0.99
C THR A 38 15.51 5.36 -0.08
N GLY A 39 15.55 6.62 0.33
CA GLY A 39 15.66 7.75 -0.60
C GLY A 39 14.37 8.02 -1.40
N GLU A 40 13.21 7.75 -0.81
CA GLU A 40 11.91 8.10 -1.37
C GLU A 40 11.84 9.60 -1.60
N GLU A 41 12.06 10.42 -0.58
CA GLU A 41 11.97 11.88 -0.52
C GLU A 41 12.89 12.62 -1.51
N ILE A 42 13.95 11.99 -1.94
CA ILE A 42 14.95 12.58 -2.84
C ILE A 42 14.86 12.03 -4.26
N GLY A 43 13.76 11.35 -4.60
CA GLY A 43 13.45 10.90 -5.96
C GLY A 43 13.28 9.39 -6.12
N LEU A 44 12.69 8.71 -5.14
CA LEU A 44 12.32 7.29 -5.19
C LEU A 44 13.53 6.38 -5.51
N TYR A 45 14.69 6.69 -4.96
CA TYR A 45 15.95 6.04 -5.39
C TYR A 45 15.99 4.56 -5.07
N GLY A 46 15.49 4.15 -3.90
CA GLY A 46 15.52 2.76 -3.49
C GLY A 46 14.64 1.86 -4.34
N SER A 47 13.39 2.26 -4.57
CA SER A 47 12.47 1.51 -5.43
C SER A 47 12.91 1.51 -6.89
N ARG A 48 13.49 2.62 -7.37
CA ARG A 48 14.09 2.67 -8.71
C ARG A 48 15.25 1.68 -8.83
N TYR A 49 16.18 1.70 -7.87
CA TYR A 49 17.30 0.77 -7.87
C TYR A 49 16.83 -0.68 -7.84
N TYR A 50 15.86 -1.01 -6.98
CA TYR A 50 15.30 -2.35 -6.92
C TYR A 50 14.66 -2.77 -8.25
N THR A 51 13.85 -1.91 -8.88
CA THR A 51 13.17 -2.25 -10.14
C THR A 51 14.11 -2.28 -11.36
N GLU A 52 15.30 -1.69 -11.25
CA GLU A 52 16.37 -1.79 -12.25
C GLU A 52 17.32 -2.97 -11.98
N ASN A 53 17.46 -3.38 -10.71
CA ASN A 53 18.37 -4.44 -10.25
C ASN A 53 17.61 -5.40 -9.28
N PRO A 54 16.55 -6.08 -9.73
CA PRO A 54 15.70 -6.83 -8.82
C PRO A 54 16.38 -8.12 -8.32
N ILE A 55 16.21 -8.43 -7.02
CA ILE A 55 16.68 -9.69 -6.43
C ILE A 55 15.90 -10.88 -7.01
N PHE A 56 14.61 -10.67 -7.26
CA PHE A 56 13.74 -11.64 -7.94
C PHE A 56 13.27 -11.07 -9.28
N PRO A 57 13.25 -11.84 -10.37
CA PRO A 57 12.81 -11.34 -11.68
C PRO A 57 11.46 -10.64 -11.63
N LEU A 58 11.37 -9.43 -12.20
CA LEU A 58 10.14 -8.63 -12.14
C LEU A 58 8.95 -9.29 -12.81
N GLU A 59 9.16 -10.13 -13.82
CA GLU A 59 8.12 -10.94 -14.46
C GLU A 59 7.44 -11.93 -13.50
N ASN A 60 8.09 -12.24 -12.38
CA ASN A 60 7.53 -13.05 -11.30
C ASN A 60 6.82 -12.21 -10.22
N THR A 61 6.95 -10.88 -10.26
CA THR A 61 6.24 -9.98 -9.34
C THR A 61 4.78 -9.84 -9.80
N VAL A 62 3.85 -10.22 -8.94
CA VAL A 62 2.41 -10.23 -9.26
C VAL A 62 1.82 -8.83 -9.16
N CYS A 63 2.10 -8.14 -8.07
CA CYS A 63 1.74 -6.75 -7.82
C CYS A 63 2.62 -6.14 -6.73
N ASN A 64 2.56 -4.83 -6.60
CA ASN A 64 3.12 -4.09 -5.47
C ASN A 64 1.97 -3.46 -4.65
N LEU A 65 1.99 -3.65 -3.35
CA LEU A 65 1.11 -3.03 -2.38
C LEU A 65 1.96 -2.05 -1.56
N ASN A 66 1.90 -0.77 -1.91
CA ASN A 66 2.67 0.29 -1.28
C ASN A 66 1.91 0.88 -0.10
N THR A 67 2.59 1.06 1.00
CA THR A 67 2.00 1.58 2.24
C THR A 67 2.82 2.76 2.70
N ASP A 68 2.24 3.95 2.62
CA ASP A 68 2.93 5.19 2.93
C ASP A 68 1.93 6.19 3.50
N MET A 69 2.24 6.74 4.69
CA MET A 69 1.39 7.68 5.43
C MET A 69 -0.02 7.15 5.71
N ILE A 70 -0.13 6.08 6.48
CA ILE A 70 -1.42 5.47 6.86
C ILE A 70 -1.80 5.68 8.34
N GLY A 71 -1.03 6.46 9.09
CA GLY A 71 -1.18 6.63 10.53
C GLY A 71 -1.99 7.86 10.95
N ARG A 72 -2.20 8.83 10.07
CA ARG A 72 -2.87 10.11 10.40
C ARG A 72 -4.23 10.24 9.72
N ILE A 73 -4.86 11.39 9.95
CA ILE A 73 -6.15 11.78 9.36
C ILE A 73 -5.94 13.11 8.64
N ALA A 74 -6.33 13.21 7.38
CA ALA A 74 -6.27 14.47 6.63
C ALA A 74 -7.23 15.50 7.23
N PRO A 75 -6.90 16.81 7.19
CA PRO A 75 -7.70 17.85 7.83
C PRO A 75 -9.16 17.92 7.37
N ASP A 76 -9.42 17.57 6.12
CA ASP A 76 -10.76 17.54 5.52
C ASP A 76 -11.57 16.26 5.85
N LYS A 77 -10.94 15.28 6.53
CA LYS A 77 -11.53 13.99 6.92
C LYS A 77 -11.71 13.83 8.43
N VAL A 78 -11.53 14.88 9.23
CA VAL A 78 -11.60 14.80 10.71
C VAL A 78 -12.97 14.32 11.19
N ASP A 79 -14.06 14.71 10.51
CA ASP A 79 -15.42 14.30 10.84
C ASP A 79 -15.76 12.89 10.33
N THR A 80 -14.98 12.34 9.40
CA THR A 80 -15.15 11.00 8.81
C THR A 80 -13.84 10.23 8.79
N PRO A 81 -13.21 9.96 9.95
CA PRO A 81 -11.82 9.49 10.01
C PRO A 81 -11.63 8.03 9.61
N ASN A 82 -12.71 7.25 9.45
CA ASN A 82 -12.67 5.83 9.17
C ASN A 82 -12.57 5.56 7.66
N TYR A 83 -11.51 6.02 7.02
CA TYR A 83 -11.28 5.92 5.57
C TYR A 83 -9.85 5.51 5.23
N ILE A 84 -9.63 5.19 3.96
CA ILE A 84 -8.33 5.03 3.33
C ILE A 84 -8.42 5.36 1.84
N TYR A 85 -7.44 6.06 1.29
CA TYR A 85 -7.30 6.25 -0.16
C TYR A 85 -6.60 5.04 -0.77
N LEU A 86 -7.15 4.53 -1.89
CA LEU A 86 -6.52 3.55 -2.75
C LEU A 86 -6.19 4.19 -4.10
N ILE A 87 -4.90 4.30 -4.41
CA ILE A 87 -4.41 5.00 -5.59
C ILE A 87 -3.74 4.00 -6.53
N GLY A 88 -4.07 4.07 -7.82
CA GLY A 88 -3.46 3.24 -8.86
C GLY A 88 -4.05 1.84 -9.01
N SER A 89 -5.02 1.45 -8.18
CA SER A 89 -5.55 0.09 -8.13
C SER A 89 -6.13 -0.42 -9.46
N ASP A 90 -6.74 0.46 -10.26
CA ASP A 90 -7.35 0.13 -11.56
C ASP A 90 -6.56 0.63 -12.77
N ARG A 91 -5.39 1.24 -12.57
CA ARG A 91 -4.64 1.85 -13.68
C ARG A 91 -4.03 0.82 -14.61
N LEU A 92 -3.49 -0.25 -14.08
CA LEU A 92 -2.86 -1.33 -14.84
C LEU A 92 -3.64 -2.64 -14.79
N SER A 93 -4.52 -2.82 -13.78
CA SER A 93 -5.27 -4.06 -13.59
C SER A 93 -6.65 -3.81 -13.03
N GLN A 94 -7.68 -4.11 -13.80
CA GLN A 94 -9.06 -4.12 -13.29
C GLN A 94 -9.25 -5.24 -12.28
N GLU A 95 -8.62 -6.40 -12.52
CA GLU A 95 -8.70 -7.54 -11.61
C GLU A 95 -8.16 -7.19 -10.20
N LEU A 96 -7.05 -6.46 -10.10
CA LEU A 96 -6.49 -6.03 -8.81
C LEU A 96 -7.46 -5.09 -8.07
N HIS A 97 -8.06 -4.15 -8.79
CA HIS A 97 -9.08 -3.25 -8.24
C HIS A 97 -10.27 -4.02 -7.69
N ASP A 98 -10.85 -4.92 -8.48
CA ASP A 98 -12.04 -5.70 -8.10
C ASP A 98 -11.76 -6.59 -6.89
N VAL A 99 -10.58 -7.23 -6.84
CA VAL A 99 -10.14 -8.03 -5.69
C VAL A 99 -10.02 -7.16 -4.43
N SER A 100 -9.36 -6.00 -4.52
CA SER A 100 -9.20 -5.11 -3.38
C SER A 100 -10.55 -4.59 -2.86
N ALA A 101 -11.48 -4.26 -3.76
CA ALA A 101 -12.84 -3.83 -3.40
C ALA A 101 -13.64 -4.93 -2.70
N GLN A 102 -13.55 -6.19 -3.20
CA GLN A 102 -14.20 -7.35 -2.56
C GLN A 102 -13.63 -7.61 -1.16
N ILE A 103 -12.33 -7.52 -0.99
CA ILE A 103 -11.66 -7.69 0.31
C ILE A 103 -12.05 -6.59 1.28
N ALA A 104 -12.07 -5.33 0.84
CA ALA A 104 -12.52 -4.21 1.65
C ALA A 104 -13.95 -4.43 2.15
N LYS A 105 -14.87 -4.79 1.26
CA LYS A 105 -16.27 -5.08 1.62
C LYS A 105 -16.42 -6.24 2.62
N LYS A 106 -15.53 -7.24 2.56
CA LYS A 106 -15.64 -8.46 3.37
C LYS A 106 -14.99 -8.32 4.74
N TYR A 107 -13.88 -7.60 4.85
CA TYR A 107 -13.01 -7.62 6.03
C TYR A 107 -12.77 -6.26 6.66
N SER A 108 -13.34 -5.20 6.12
CA SER A 108 -13.12 -3.84 6.62
C SER A 108 -14.44 -3.07 6.77
N ASP A 109 -14.46 -2.15 7.72
CA ASP A 109 -15.48 -1.12 7.88
C ASP A 109 -15.00 0.27 7.40
N LEU A 110 -13.81 0.32 6.79
CA LEU A 110 -13.25 1.55 6.24
C LEU A 110 -14.02 1.99 4.99
N GLU A 111 -14.27 3.28 4.87
CA GLU A 111 -14.65 3.91 3.61
C GLU A 111 -13.44 3.88 2.67
N ILE A 112 -13.60 3.26 1.51
CA ILE A 112 -12.57 3.26 0.48
C ILE A 112 -12.78 4.46 -0.43
N ASP A 113 -11.81 5.36 -0.42
CA ASP A 113 -11.85 6.59 -1.19
C ASP A 113 -10.89 6.51 -2.39
N TYR A 114 -11.42 6.71 -3.59
CA TYR A 114 -10.69 6.66 -4.85
C TYR A 114 -10.43 8.05 -5.46
N THR A 115 -10.65 9.12 -4.71
CA THR A 115 -10.52 10.50 -5.21
C THR A 115 -9.18 10.74 -5.90
N TYR A 116 -8.08 10.27 -5.30
CA TYR A 116 -6.73 10.44 -5.87
C TYR A 116 -6.34 9.39 -6.92
N ASN A 117 -7.26 8.48 -7.26
CA ASN A 117 -7.07 7.55 -8.36
C ASN A 117 -7.39 8.18 -9.73
N ASP A 118 -7.99 9.37 -9.75
CA ASP A 118 -8.28 10.14 -10.96
C ASP A 118 -6.96 10.42 -11.73
N PRO A 119 -6.89 10.11 -13.04
CA PRO A 119 -5.76 10.50 -13.89
C PRO A 119 -5.42 11.99 -13.87
N GLU A 120 -6.45 12.84 -13.69
CA GLU A 120 -6.33 14.30 -13.65
C GLU A 120 -6.13 14.85 -12.22
N ASP A 121 -5.83 13.99 -11.21
CA ASP A 121 -5.57 14.45 -9.84
C ASP A 121 -4.51 15.56 -9.83
N PRO A 122 -4.86 16.79 -9.39
CA PRO A 122 -3.94 17.92 -9.40
C PRO A 122 -2.75 17.73 -8.46
N ASN A 123 -2.88 16.88 -7.43
CA ASN A 123 -1.81 16.54 -6.50
C ASN A 123 -0.83 15.52 -7.09
N ARG A 124 -1.26 14.78 -8.10
CA ARG A 124 -0.46 13.75 -8.79
C ARG A 124 0.09 12.69 -7.84
N PHE A 125 -0.65 12.30 -6.81
CA PHE A 125 -0.20 11.33 -5.80
C PHE A 125 0.21 9.97 -6.39
N TYR A 126 -0.41 9.54 -7.49
CA TYR A 126 0.00 8.32 -8.19
C TYR A 126 1.48 8.28 -8.57
N PHE A 127 2.15 9.42 -8.70
CA PHE A 127 3.55 9.51 -9.13
C PHE A 127 4.53 9.77 -7.97
N ARG A 128 4.03 9.86 -6.72
CA ARG A 128 4.77 10.46 -5.62
C ARG A 128 5.23 9.50 -4.53
N SER A 129 5.09 8.18 -4.72
CA SER A 129 5.63 7.20 -3.79
C SER A 129 6.21 5.99 -4.54
N ASP A 130 6.85 5.08 -3.84
CA ASP A 130 7.68 3.99 -4.36
C ASP A 130 6.98 3.01 -5.32
N HIS A 131 5.64 2.86 -5.20
CA HIS A 131 4.84 2.04 -6.14
C HIS A 131 5.00 2.47 -7.60
N TYR A 132 5.29 3.75 -7.85
CA TYR A 132 5.37 4.26 -9.22
C TYR A 132 6.51 3.62 -10.02
N ASN A 133 7.64 3.28 -9.38
CA ASN A 133 8.72 2.60 -10.07
C ASN A 133 8.34 1.18 -10.51
N PHE A 134 7.47 0.49 -9.77
CA PHE A 134 6.86 -0.79 -10.17
C PHE A 134 5.84 -0.59 -11.29
N ALA A 135 4.97 0.42 -11.17
CA ALA A 135 3.99 0.75 -12.20
C ALA A 135 4.64 1.04 -13.57
N LYS A 136 5.77 1.76 -13.60
CA LYS A 136 6.57 1.97 -14.83
C LYS A 136 7.10 0.69 -15.48
N LYS A 137 7.15 -0.41 -14.75
CA LYS A 137 7.52 -1.74 -15.23
C LYS A 137 6.29 -2.61 -15.52
N ASN A 138 5.11 -2.00 -15.64
CA ASN A 138 3.83 -2.65 -15.90
C ASN A 138 3.44 -3.68 -14.82
N ILE A 139 3.89 -3.49 -13.58
CA ILE A 139 3.47 -4.28 -12.42
C ILE A 139 2.25 -3.58 -11.81
N PRO A 140 1.09 -4.27 -11.67
CA PRO A 140 -0.07 -3.71 -10.99
C PRO A 140 0.25 -3.23 -9.58
N VAL A 141 -0.29 -2.09 -9.18
CA VAL A 141 0.04 -1.45 -7.90
C VAL A 141 -1.21 -1.00 -7.16
N ILE A 142 -1.14 -0.95 -5.84
CA ILE A 142 -2.03 -0.16 -5.00
C ILE A 142 -1.15 0.69 -4.08
N PHE A 143 -1.39 1.97 -4.06
CA PHE A 143 -0.84 2.87 -3.07
C PHE A 143 -1.91 3.17 -2.01
N TYR A 144 -1.69 2.68 -0.79
CA TYR A 144 -2.49 2.92 0.39
C TYR A 144 -2.01 4.17 1.10
N PHE A 145 -2.89 5.16 1.24
CA PHE A 145 -2.55 6.50 1.67
C PHE A 145 -3.69 7.12 2.50
N ASN A 146 -3.39 8.04 3.39
CA ASN A 146 -4.42 8.73 4.18
C ASN A 146 -4.40 10.25 4.06
N GLY A 147 -3.71 10.77 3.07
CA GLY A 147 -3.66 12.20 2.81
C GLY A 147 -2.53 12.91 3.55
N VAL A 148 -2.35 14.16 3.19
CA VAL A 148 -1.35 15.04 3.80
C VAL A 148 -1.96 15.74 5.00
N HIS A 149 -1.19 15.90 6.07
CA HIS A 149 -1.59 16.58 7.30
C HIS A 149 -0.67 17.79 7.60
N GLU A 150 -1.03 18.57 8.59
CA GLU A 150 -0.32 19.80 8.94
C GLU A 150 1.15 19.65 9.35
N ASP A 151 1.53 18.44 9.80
CA ASP A 151 2.90 18.12 10.21
C ASP A 151 3.73 17.45 9.10
N TYR A 152 3.17 17.26 7.90
CA TYR A 152 3.85 16.64 6.77
C TYR A 152 5.19 17.30 6.47
N HIS A 153 6.27 16.52 6.38
CA HIS A 153 7.66 16.98 6.22
C HIS A 153 8.18 17.91 7.35
N LYS A 154 7.60 17.84 8.56
CA LYS A 154 8.01 18.67 9.70
C LYS A 154 8.50 17.79 10.86
N ILE A 155 9.37 18.39 11.70
CA ILE A 155 9.83 17.76 12.95
C ILE A 155 8.71 17.53 13.97
N SER A 156 7.56 18.19 13.78
CA SER A 156 6.35 18.03 14.59
C SER A 156 5.53 16.80 14.23
N ASP A 157 5.89 16.04 13.20
CA ASP A 157 5.31 14.73 12.89
C ASP A 157 5.87 13.67 13.84
N THR A 158 5.22 13.51 14.99
CA THR A 158 5.68 12.70 16.13
C THR A 158 4.79 11.48 16.38
N PRO A 159 5.28 10.41 17.05
CA PRO A 159 4.53 9.18 17.27
C PRO A 159 3.23 9.36 18.06
N ASP A 160 3.17 10.32 18.98
CA ASP A 160 1.99 10.59 19.81
C ASP A 160 0.79 11.12 19.02
N LYS A 161 1.01 11.54 17.77
CA LYS A 161 -0.03 12.03 16.86
C LYS A 161 -0.61 10.94 15.96
N ILE A 162 -0.07 9.74 15.98
CA ILE A 162 -0.56 8.61 15.18
C ILE A 162 -1.90 8.11 15.74
N ALA A 163 -2.89 7.96 14.87
CA ALA A 163 -4.17 7.35 15.17
C ALA A 163 -4.06 5.81 15.09
N TYR A 164 -3.43 5.19 16.10
CA TYR A 164 -3.06 3.77 16.09
C TYR A 164 -4.21 2.81 15.81
N ASP A 165 -5.41 3.10 16.33
CA ASP A 165 -6.59 2.26 16.08
C ASP A 165 -6.98 2.25 14.60
N LEU A 166 -6.96 3.42 13.94
CA LEU A 166 -7.23 3.55 12.51
C LEU A 166 -6.10 2.93 11.67
N MET A 167 -4.85 3.19 12.04
CA MET A 167 -3.69 2.56 11.42
C MET A 167 -3.79 1.03 11.47
N SER A 168 -4.19 0.46 12.60
CA SER A 168 -4.42 -0.99 12.75
C SER A 168 -5.51 -1.51 11.80
N LYS A 169 -6.62 -0.78 11.63
CA LYS A 169 -7.69 -1.15 10.69
C LYS A 169 -7.18 -1.12 9.23
N ARG A 170 -6.44 -0.09 8.86
CA ARG A 170 -5.84 0.08 7.54
C ARG A 170 -4.84 -1.03 7.24
N THR A 171 -3.96 -1.33 8.19
CA THR A 171 -3.00 -2.45 8.11
C THR A 171 -3.70 -3.80 7.92
N LYS A 172 -4.81 -4.05 8.63
CA LYS A 172 -5.60 -5.29 8.46
C LYS A 172 -6.20 -5.40 7.06
N LEU A 173 -6.70 -4.31 6.49
CA LEU A 173 -7.19 -4.31 5.10
C LEU A 173 -6.07 -4.68 4.12
N ILE A 174 -4.89 -4.09 4.26
CA ILE A 174 -3.73 -4.36 3.42
C ILE A 174 -3.30 -5.81 3.57
N PHE A 175 -3.23 -6.33 4.80
CA PHE A 175 -2.94 -7.73 5.09
C PHE A 175 -3.91 -8.68 4.38
N HIS A 176 -5.23 -8.45 4.49
CA HIS A 176 -6.23 -9.30 3.85
C HIS A 176 -6.15 -9.24 2.32
N THR A 177 -5.83 -8.09 1.74
CA THR A 177 -5.60 -7.94 0.30
C THR A 177 -4.36 -8.73 -0.13
N ALA A 178 -3.26 -8.59 0.59
CA ALA A 178 -2.03 -9.35 0.32
C ALA A 178 -2.27 -10.87 0.48
N TRP A 179 -3.01 -11.27 1.52
CA TRP A 179 -3.38 -12.65 1.76
C TRP A 179 -4.17 -13.26 0.60
N GLU A 180 -5.21 -12.58 0.13
CA GLU A 180 -6.02 -13.02 -1.01
C GLU A 180 -5.17 -13.19 -2.26
N ILE A 181 -4.37 -12.18 -2.60
CA ILE A 181 -3.52 -12.21 -3.79
C ILE A 181 -2.48 -13.33 -3.70
N ALA A 182 -1.93 -13.57 -2.52
CA ALA A 182 -0.93 -14.63 -2.32
C ALA A 182 -1.52 -16.05 -2.36
N ASN A 183 -2.82 -16.22 -2.11
CA ASN A 183 -3.45 -17.54 -2.04
C ASN A 183 -4.35 -17.90 -3.21
N ARG A 184 -4.80 -16.95 -4.03
CA ARG A 184 -5.68 -17.21 -5.18
C ARG A 184 -4.95 -18.05 -6.26
N GLU A 185 -5.71 -18.82 -7.04
CA GLU A 185 -5.12 -19.69 -8.08
C GLU A 185 -4.48 -18.88 -9.21
N LYS A 186 -5.26 -17.97 -9.81
CA LYS A 186 -4.76 -17.12 -10.89
C LYS A 186 -3.98 -15.95 -10.32
N ARG A 187 -2.81 -15.67 -10.92
CA ARG A 187 -2.09 -14.43 -10.60
C ARG A 187 -2.86 -13.22 -11.14
N ILE A 188 -2.75 -12.09 -10.45
CA ILE A 188 -3.16 -10.80 -11.00
C ILE A 188 -2.30 -10.49 -12.22
N THR A 189 -2.91 -9.93 -13.25
CA THR A 189 -2.24 -9.50 -14.48
C THR A 189 -2.51 -8.04 -14.76
N ALA A 190 -1.60 -7.41 -15.51
CA ALA A 190 -1.81 -6.08 -16.06
C ALA A 190 -2.71 -6.24 -17.31
N ASP A 191 -4.02 -6.08 -17.13
CA ASP A 191 -5.04 -6.28 -18.17
C ASP A 191 -5.52 -4.98 -18.84
N LYS A 192 -4.92 -3.85 -18.49
CA LYS A 192 -5.21 -2.51 -19.03
C LYS A 192 -4.01 -1.87 -19.76
N LEU A 193 -3.09 -2.67 -20.28
CA LEU A 193 -1.93 -2.19 -21.05
C LEU A 193 -2.29 -1.96 -22.51
#